data_b91b4438d1b277766d9d7f2b05c46e24
#
_entry.id   b91b4438d1b277766d9d7f2b05c46e24
#
_cell.length_a   1.000
_cell.length_b   1.000
_cell.length_c   1.000
_cell.angle_alpha   90.00
_cell.angle_beta   90.00
_cell.angle_gamma   90.00
#
_symmetry.space_group_name_H-M   'P 1'
#
loop_
_entity.id
_entity.type
_entity.pdbx_description
1 polymer ?
#
loop_
_entity_poly.entity_id
_entity_poly.type
_entity_poly.pdbx_seq_one_letter_code
_entity_poly.pdbx_strand_id
1 'polypeptide(L)'
;MSAILASLPNIKKRILTSATQDMEIPRFVGLENEIVIDYLDTKTSNLVVKKVISPEKNKLQTLVDLLHSIGNKPGIVFCNFKDTIQYVSDFLLENNIPHGCFYGGMEQIDRERALIKFRNGTHQIIIATDLAARGLDIPELNFIIHYQLPLKAEEFTHRNGRTARMNAQGTAYVLQWENEYLPEFITSTQIEKLGGKTSKIKSEWSTLFISGGRKDKISKADIAGLFFKQGNLQRNELGVIELKQDCAFVAVPKVKLETIIANTNNTRLKKKKVRVHEV
;
A
#
# COMPACT_ATOMS: atom_id res chain seq x y z
N MET A 1 -12.87 18.04 -17.40
CA MET A 1 -11.92 19.08 -16.95
C MET A 1 -12.27 20.45 -17.50
N SER A 2 -12.44 20.65 -18.82
CA SER A 2 -12.81 21.94 -19.41
C SER A 2 -14.08 22.56 -18.81
N ALA A 3 -15.14 21.77 -18.56
CA ALA A 3 -16.36 22.24 -17.91
C ALA A 3 -16.13 22.74 -16.46
N ILE A 4 -15.21 22.11 -15.72
CA ILE A 4 -14.83 22.55 -14.38
C ILE A 4 -14.09 23.89 -14.44
N LEU A 5 -13.17 24.06 -15.40
CA LEU A 5 -12.44 25.30 -15.57
C LEU A 5 -13.37 26.44 -16.00
N ALA A 6 -14.35 26.16 -16.86
CA ALA A 6 -15.36 27.13 -17.27
C ALA A 6 -16.27 27.60 -16.11
N SER A 7 -16.47 26.76 -15.10
CA SER A 7 -17.24 27.12 -13.89
C SER A 7 -16.44 27.95 -12.86
N LEU A 8 -15.16 28.18 -13.09
CA LEU A 8 -14.25 28.90 -12.21
C LEU A 8 -13.69 30.18 -12.87
N PRO A 9 -14.50 31.24 -13.07
CA PRO A 9 -14.11 32.40 -13.88
C PRO A 9 -12.97 33.24 -13.27
N ASN A 10 -12.70 33.10 -11.99
CA ASN A 10 -11.74 33.96 -11.27
C ASN A 10 -10.43 33.26 -10.90
N ILE A 11 -9.99 32.26 -11.68
CA ILE A 11 -8.71 31.58 -11.45
C ILE A 11 -7.57 32.56 -11.71
N LYS A 12 -6.81 32.89 -10.65
CA LYS A 12 -5.63 33.78 -10.74
C LYS A 12 -4.34 33.03 -11.04
N LYS A 13 -4.22 31.77 -10.64
CA LYS A 13 -3.03 30.92 -10.83
C LYS A 13 -3.44 29.49 -11.11
N ARG A 14 -2.71 28.83 -11.99
CA ARG A 14 -2.83 27.39 -12.26
C ARG A 14 -1.48 26.76 -11.99
N ILE A 15 -1.48 25.66 -11.25
CA ILE A 15 -0.28 24.87 -10.94
C ILE A 15 -0.54 23.46 -11.46
N LEU A 16 0.30 23.02 -12.37
CA LEU A 16 0.29 21.66 -12.88
C LEU A 16 1.50 20.92 -12.32
N THR A 17 1.30 19.70 -11.88
CA THR A 17 2.37 18.84 -11.37
C THR A 17 2.35 17.51 -12.11
N SER A 18 3.51 17.05 -12.54
CA SER A 18 3.68 15.74 -13.16
C SER A 18 4.97 15.09 -12.67
N ALA A 19 5.00 13.79 -12.64
CA ALA A 19 6.22 13.00 -12.37
C ALA A 19 6.99 12.67 -13.66
N THR A 20 6.44 13.03 -14.84
CA THR A 20 7.01 12.81 -16.17
C THR A 20 6.86 14.06 -17.02
N GLN A 21 7.81 14.34 -17.91
CA GLN A 21 7.77 15.51 -18.80
C GLN A 21 6.93 15.30 -20.05
N ASP A 22 6.66 14.06 -20.46
CA ASP A 22 6.13 13.71 -21.78
C ASP A 22 4.62 13.88 -21.94
N MET A 23 3.93 14.60 -21.04
CA MET A 23 2.50 14.86 -21.17
C MET A 23 2.23 16.19 -21.86
N GLU A 24 1.69 16.10 -23.08
CA GLU A 24 1.16 17.27 -23.76
C GLU A 24 0.05 17.93 -22.93
N ILE A 25 0.26 19.19 -22.55
CA ILE A 25 -0.73 19.93 -21.75
C ILE A 25 -1.87 20.32 -22.66
N PRO A 26 -3.11 19.88 -22.41
CA PRO A 26 -4.24 20.18 -23.27
C PRO A 26 -4.48 21.70 -23.39
N ARG A 27 -4.75 22.19 -24.61
CA ARG A 27 -4.96 23.63 -24.91
C ARG A 27 -6.04 24.28 -24.03
N PHE A 28 -7.07 23.53 -23.59
CA PHE A 28 -8.13 24.09 -22.74
C PHE A 28 -7.63 24.48 -21.31
N VAL A 29 -6.43 24.06 -20.91
CA VAL A 29 -5.83 24.50 -19.66
C VAL A 29 -5.43 25.96 -19.71
N GLY A 30 -5.15 26.51 -20.93
CA GLY A 30 -4.91 27.94 -21.16
C GLY A 30 -3.72 28.43 -20.33
N LEU A 31 -2.56 27.81 -20.49
CA LEU A 31 -1.31 28.32 -19.95
C LEU A 31 -0.76 29.38 -20.88
N GLU A 32 -0.51 30.58 -20.35
CA GLU A 32 0.17 31.66 -21.03
C GLU A 32 1.35 32.07 -20.15
N ASN A 33 2.56 32.08 -20.69
CA ASN A 33 3.80 32.44 -20.01
C ASN A 33 4.06 31.59 -18.76
N GLU A 34 3.97 30.26 -18.88
CA GLU A 34 4.21 29.31 -17.78
C GLU A 34 5.65 29.41 -17.28
N ILE A 35 5.79 29.29 -15.96
CA ILE A 35 7.08 29.07 -15.32
C ILE A 35 7.23 27.56 -15.14
N VAL A 36 8.15 26.95 -15.87
CA VAL A 36 8.48 25.53 -15.69
C VAL A 36 9.52 25.41 -14.59
N ILE A 37 9.19 24.66 -13.56
CA ILE A 37 10.11 24.29 -12.47
C ILE A 37 10.37 22.80 -12.60
N ASP A 38 11.56 22.44 -13.08
CA ASP A 38 11.94 21.05 -13.31
C ASP A 38 12.88 20.56 -12.20
N TYR A 39 12.49 19.47 -11.55
CA TYR A 39 13.26 18.74 -10.57
C TYR A 39 13.54 17.30 -10.97
N LEU A 40 13.24 16.90 -12.21
CA LEU A 40 13.36 15.51 -12.65
C LEU A 40 14.83 15.07 -12.72
N ASP A 41 15.73 15.97 -13.08
CA ASP A 41 17.16 15.68 -13.21
C ASP A 41 17.95 15.71 -11.87
N THR A 42 17.32 16.17 -10.79
CA THR A 42 18.03 16.37 -9.51
C THR A 42 18.02 15.15 -8.59
N LYS A 43 17.34 14.07 -8.94
CA LYS A 43 17.26 12.86 -8.10
C LYS A 43 17.98 11.69 -8.75
N THR A 44 19.14 11.35 -8.22
CA THR A 44 19.65 9.98 -8.29
C THR A 44 18.64 9.10 -7.57
N SER A 45 17.80 8.41 -8.34
CA SER A 45 16.84 7.46 -7.77
C SER A 45 17.61 6.33 -7.09
N ASN A 46 17.43 6.16 -5.78
CA ASN A 46 17.98 5.03 -5.03
C ASN A 46 17.19 3.73 -5.31
N LEU A 47 16.54 3.66 -6.45
CA LEU A 47 15.79 2.51 -6.91
C LEU A 47 16.71 1.49 -7.58
N VAL A 48 16.70 0.27 -7.07
CA VAL A 48 17.35 -0.86 -7.71
C VAL A 48 16.30 -1.69 -8.43
N VAL A 49 16.46 -1.90 -9.74
CA VAL A 49 15.58 -2.76 -10.52
C VAL A 49 16.22 -4.14 -10.68
N LYS A 50 15.53 -5.18 -10.21
CA LYS A 50 15.98 -6.56 -10.27
C LYS A 50 15.02 -7.41 -11.07
N LYS A 51 15.55 -8.35 -11.83
CA LYS A 51 14.79 -9.31 -12.60
C LYS A 51 14.83 -10.68 -11.93
N VAL A 52 13.67 -11.30 -11.80
CA VAL A 52 13.50 -12.66 -11.29
C VAL A 52 12.92 -13.52 -12.40
N ILE A 53 13.64 -14.56 -12.78
CA ILE A 53 13.23 -15.47 -13.85
C ILE A 53 12.35 -16.56 -13.27
N SER A 54 11.18 -16.74 -13.86
CA SER A 54 10.26 -17.84 -13.56
C SER A 54 10.37 -18.92 -14.65
N PRO A 55 10.56 -20.18 -14.29
CA PRO A 55 10.50 -21.27 -15.26
C PRO A 55 9.09 -21.50 -15.79
N GLU A 56 8.07 -21.10 -15.02
CA GLU A 56 6.68 -21.28 -15.39
C GLU A 56 6.01 -19.95 -15.76
N LYS A 57 5.11 -20.01 -16.74
CA LYS A 57 4.36 -18.86 -17.23
C LYS A 57 3.44 -18.24 -16.16
N ASN A 58 2.88 -19.05 -15.29
CA ASN A 58 1.98 -18.57 -14.23
C ASN A 58 2.70 -17.79 -13.11
N LYS A 59 4.01 -17.96 -12.95
CA LYS A 59 4.91 -17.26 -12.02
C LYS A 59 4.50 -17.28 -10.53
N LEU A 60 3.50 -18.07 -10.13
CA LEU A 60 2.96 -18.05 -8.75
C LEU A 60 3.97 -18.55 -7.73
N GLN A 61 4.59 -19.72 -8.00
CA GLN A 61 5.59 -20.28 -7.10
C GLN A 61 6.80 -19.33 -6.98
N THR A 62 7.24 -18.77 -8.11
CA THR A 62 8.34 -17.78 -8.12
C THR A 62 8.00 -16.54 -7.29
N LEU A 63 6.73 -16.09 -7.32
CA LEU A 63 6.28 -15.00 -6.46
C LEU A 63 6.38 -15.36 -4.98
N VAL A 64 5.92 -16.54 -4.58
CA VAL A 64 6.00 -17.03 -3.19
C VAL A 64 7.46 -17.12 -2.73
N ASP A 65 8.34 -17.70 -3.55
CA ASP A 65 9.77 -17.83 -3.24
C ASP A 65 10.45 -16.47 -3.11
N LEU A 66 10.11 -15.53 -3.99
CA LEU A 66 10.59 -14.15 -3.91
C LEU A 66 10.13 -13.45 -2.63
N LEU A 67 8.85 -13.57 -2.28
CA LEU A 67 8.31 -12.96 -1.06
C LEU A 67 8.98 -13.54 0.19
N HIS A 68 9.22 -14.85 0.24
CA HIS A 68 9.96 -15.49 1.33
C HIS A 68 11.43 -15.04 1.39
N SER A 69 12.07 -14.79 0.23
CA SER A 69 13.43 -14.25 0.17
C SER A 69 13.51 -12.80 0.66
N ILE A 70 12.52 -11.97 0.32
CA ILE A 70 12.43 -10.57 0.79
C ILE A 70 12.15 -10.52 2.31
N GLY A 71 11.31 -11.43 2.79
CA GLY A 71 10.91 -11.51 4.19
C GLY A 71 9.84 -10.49 4.58
N ASN A 72 9.73 -10.23 5.88
CA ASN A 72 8.63 -9.45 6.48
C ASN A 72 8.83 -7.93 6.30
N LYS A 73 8.71 -7.44 5.07
CA LYS A 73 8.84 -6.03 4.70
C LYS A 73 7.58 -5.54 3.97
N PRO A 74 7.19 -4.27 4.14
CA PRO A 74 6.06 -3.71 3.42
C PRO A 74 6.34 -3.54 1.92
N GLY A 75 5.44 -4.04 1.10
CA GLY A 75 5.55 -3.98 -0.35
C GLY A 75 4.23 -4.12 -1.08
N ILE A 76 4.29 -3.92 -2.39
CA ILE A 76 3.15 -4.03 -3.28
C ILE A 76 3.45 -4.97 -4.46
N VAL A 77 2.48 -5.82 -4.78
CA VAL A 77 2.50 -6.70 -5.96
C VAL A 77 1.53 -6.12 -6.99
N PHE A 78 2.04 -5.74 -8.14
CA PHE A 78 1.25 -5.16 -9.22
C PHE A 78 0.75 -6.22 -10.20
N CYS A 79 -0.57 -6.22 -10.40
CA CYS A 79 -1.26 -6.97 -11.44
C CYS A 79 -1.97 -6.00 -12.39
N ASN A 80 -2.10 -6.37 -13.67
CA ASN A 80 -2.78 -5.52 -14.65
C ASN A 80 -4.31 -5.63 -14.55
N PHE A 81 -4.82 -6.80 -14.13
CA PHE A 81 -6.24 -7.12 -14.14
C PHE A 81 -6.75 -7.60 -12.77
N LYS A 82 -8.03 -7.32 -12.49
CA LYS A 82 -8.72 -7.76 -11.28
C LYS A 82 -8.69 -9.29 -11.11
N ASP A 83 -8.95 -10.02 -12.19
CA ASP A 83 -9.00 -11.49 -12.14
C ASP A 83 -7.64 -12.09 -11.78
N THR A 84 -6.55 -11.45 -12.23
CA THR A 84 -5.21 -11.84 -11.83
C THR A 84 -4.96 -11.59 -10.34
N ILE A 85 -5.49 -10.50 -9.77
CA ILE A 85 -5.39 -10.23 -8.32
C ILE A 85 -6.04 -11.38 -7.55
N GLN A 86 -7.24 -11.80 -7.93
CA GLN A 86 -7.94 -12.89 -7.25
C GLN A 86 -7.12 -14.18 -7.33
N TYR A 87 -6.62 -14.53 -8.51
CA TYR A 87 -5.82 -15.72 -8.73
C TYR A 87 -4.53 -15.73 -7.89
N VAL A 88 -3.81 -14.59 -7.85
CA VAL A 88 -2.62 -14.43 -7.01
C VAL A 88 -2.98 -14.48 -5.53
N SER A 89 -4.07 -13.84 -5.14
CA SER A 89 -4.53 -13.80 -3.76
C SER A 89 -4.85 -15.20 -3.23
N ASP A 90 -5.60 -15.99 -4.00
CA ASP A 90 -5.97 -17.36 -3.61
C ASP A 90 -4.71 -18.20 -3.37
N PHE A 91 -3.73 -18.12 -4.27
CA PHE A 91 -2.48 -18.86 -4.12
C PHE A 91 -1.65 -18.38 -2.92
N LEU A 92 -1.59 -17.07 -2.64
CA LEU A 92 -0.90 -16.56 -1.46
C LEU A 92 -1.60 -16.97 -0.15
N LEU A 93 -2.94 -17.08 -0.13
CA LEU A 93 -3.68 -17.60 1.02
C LEU A 93 -3.38 -19.07 1.27
N GLU A 94 -3.36 -19.91 0.23
CA GLU A 94 -2.97 -21.33 0.31
C GLU A 94 -1.56 -21.50 0.88
N ASN A 95 -0.65 -20.56 0.58
CA ASN A 95 0.71 -20.53 1.12
C ASN A 95 0.86 -19.78 2.46
N ASN A 96 -0.25 -19.44 3.11
CA ASN A 96 -0.28 -18.74 4.40
C ASN A 96 0.47 -17.40 4.41
N ILE A 97 0.45 -16.66 3.29
CA ILE A 97 1.05 -15.33 3.15
C ILE A 97 -0.03 -14.26 3.39
N PRO A 98 -0.03 -13.54 4.53
CA PRO A 98 -0.99 -12.50 4.82
C PRO A 98 -0.82 -11.31 3.87
N HIS A 99 -1.90 -10.90 3.21
CA HIS A 99 -1.91 -9.80 2.27
C HIS A 99 -3.27 -9.10 2.23
N GLY A 100 -3.31 -7.91 1.63
CA GLY A 100 -4.53 -7.21 1.28
C GLY A 100 -4.65 -7.06 -0.23
N CYS A 101 -5.89 -7.00 -0.75
CA CYS A 101 -6.17 -6.71 -2.15
C CYS A 101 -6.68 -5.29 -2.33
N PHE A 102 -6.32 -4.65 -3.47
CA PHE A 102 -6.72 -3.28 -3.76
C PHE A 102 -6.92 -3.07 -5.28
N TYR A 103 -8.18 -3.07 -5.73
CA TYR A 103 -8.52 -2.95 -7.14
C TYR A 103 -9.80 -2.14 -7.36
N GLY A 104 -10.05 -1.75 -8.61
CA GLY A 104 -11.29 -1.07 -8.99
C GLY A 104 -12.51 -1.97 -8.82
N GLY A 105 -13.63 -1.40 -8.33
CA GLY A 105 -14.86 -2.14 -8.07
C GLY A 105 -14.97 -2.72 -6.65
N MET A 106 -13.94 -2.59 -5.78
CA MET A 106 -14.11 -2.84 -4.36
C MET A 106 -15.01 -1.77 -3.72
N GLU A 107 -15.83 -2.19 -2.76
CA GLU A 107 -16.58 -1.26 -1.92
C GLU A 107 -15.62 -0.33 -1.16
N GLN A 108 -16.03 0.93 -0.98
CA GLN A 108 -15.16 1.93 -0.33
C GLN A 108 -14.71 1.51 1.07
N ILE A 109 -15.59 0.83 1.81
CA ILE A 109 -15.29 0.32 3.16
C ILE A 109 -14.21 -0.74 3.15
N ASP A 110 -14.20 -1.64 2.17
CA ASP A 110 -13.20 -2.72 2.06
C ASP A 110 -11.84 -2.16 1.61
N ARG A 111 -11.85 -1.18 0.72
CA ARG A 111 -10.64 -0.44 0.33
C ARG A 111 -10.01 0.24 1.55
N GLU A 112 -10.82 0.91 2.37
CA GLU A 112 -10.35 1.59 3.57
C GLU A 112 -9.79 0.59 4.60
N ARG A 113 -10.47 -0.53 4.82
CA ARG A 113 -10.00 -1.60 5.72
C ARG A 113 -8.68 -2.20 5.26
N ALA A 114 -8.53 -2.49 3.96
CA ALA A 114 -7.28 -3.01 3.41
C ALA A 114 -6.10 -2.06 3.66
N LEU A 115 -6.30 -0.76 3.45
CA LEU A 115 -5.28 0.27 3.72
C LEU A 115 -4.96 0.39 5.21
N ILE A 116 -5.97 0.37 6.07
CA ILE A 116 -5.77 0.44 7.52
C ILE A 116 -4.96 -0.76 8.01
N LYS A 117 -5.31 -1.97 7.58
CA LYS A 117 -4.57 -3.19 7.92
C LYS A 117 -3.11 -3.13 7.45
N PHE A 118 -2.87 -2.56 6.27
CA PHE A 118 -1.53 -2.38 5.75
C PHE A 118 -0.73 -1.36 6.58
N ARG A 119 -1.29 -0.18 6.84
CA ARG A 119 -0.66 0.85 7.67
C ARG A 119 -0.39 0.39 9.10
N ASN A 120 -1.25 -0.46 9.61
CA ASN A 120 -1.13 -1.05 10.95
C ASN A 120 -0.14 -2.22 11.01
N GLY A 121 0.43 -2.64 9.87
CA GLY A 121 1.35 -3.78 9.82
C GLY A 121 0.67 -5.15 9.97
N THR A 122 -0.67 -5.20 9.95
CA THR A 122 -1.41 -6.48 9.91
C THR A 122 -1.16 -7.22 8.60
N HIS A 123 -1.06 -6.50 7.51
CA HIS A 123 -0.61 -7.02 6.22
C HIS A 123 0.67 -6.29 5.80
N GLN A 124 1.69 -7.03 5.40
CA GLN A 124 2.92 -6.47 4.85
C GLN A 124 2.88 -6.35 3.33
N ILE A 125 1.89 -6.99 2.70
CA ILE A 125 1.78 -7.06 1.25
C ILE A 125 0.42 -6.56 0.82
N ILE A 126 0.39 -5.71 -0.22
CA ILE A 126 -0.82 -5.36 -0.97
C ILE A 126 -0.66 -5.89 -2.40
N ILE A 127 -1.72 -6.51 -2.93
CA ILE A 127 -1.84 -6.84 -4.35
C ILE A 127 -2.76 -5.80 -4.98
N ALA A 128 -2.31 -5.09 -6.01
CA ALA A 128 -3.08 -3.98 -6.57
C ALA A 128 -2.98 -3.86 -8.09
N THR A 129 -4.01 -3.21 -8.68
CA THR A 129 -3.92 -2.68 -10.04
C THR A 129 -3.38 -1.24 -10.04
N ASP A 130 -2.83 -0.79 -11.16
CA ASP A 130 -2.31 0.57 -11.32
C ASP A 130 -3.34 1.64 -10.99
N LEU A 131 -4.55 1.51 -11.52
CA LEU A 131 -5.63 2.47 -11.32
C LEU A 131 -5.99 2.60 -9.83
N ALA A 132 -6.06 1.48 -9.13
CA ALA A 132 -6.39 1.48 -7.72
C ALA A 132 -5.24 2.03 -6.86
N ALA A 133 -4.00 1.74 -7.23
CA ALA A 133 -2.82 2.21 -6.50
C ALA A 133 -2.55 3.72 -6.68
N ARG A 134 -3.12 4.37 -7.70
CA ARG A 134 -2.98 5.82 -7.90
C ARG A 134 -3.70 6.58 -6.79
N GLY A 135 -3.04 7.60 -6.25
CA GLY A 135 -3.61 8.44 -5.18
C GLY A 135 -3.73 7.77 -3.82
N LEU A 136 -3.26 6.54 -3.65
CA LEU A 136 -3.20 5.90 -2.34
C LEU A 136 -2.16 6.59 -1.47
N ASP A 137 -2.60 6.99 -0.28
CA ASP A 137 -1.72 7.37 0.82
C ASP A 137 -1.17 6.10 1.49
N ILE A 138 -0.19 5.49 0.83
CA ILE A 138 0.54 4.32 1.33
C ILE A 138 1.87 4.80 1.90
N PRO A 139 2.28 4.30 3.07
CA PRO A 139 3.61 4.51 3.60
C PRO A 139 4.68 4.11 2.58
N GLU A 140 5.89 4.58 2.77
CA GLU A 140 7.00 4.21 1.92
C GLU A 140 7.19 2.69 1.88
N LEU A 141 7.27 2.16 0.66
CA LEU A 141 7.41 0.72 0.42
C LEU A 141 8.89 0.36 0.29
N ASN A 142 9.29 -0.74 0.90
CA ASN A 142 10.64 -1.30 0.73
C ASN A 142 10.83 -1.94 -0.64
N PHE A 143 9.75 -2.51 -1.19
CA PHE A 143 9.80 -3.14 -2.49
C PHE A 143 8.49 -3.03 -3.26
N ILE A 144 8.59 -3.17 -4.56
CA ILE A 144 7.48 -3.44 -5.45
C ILE A 144 7.78 -4.67 -6.32
N ILE A 145 6.75 -5.38 -6.72
CA ILE A 145 6.85 -6.52 -7.61
C ILE A 145 5.93 -6.31 -8.81
N HIS A 146 6.49 -6.31 -10.00
CA HIS A 146 5.74 -6.38 -11.25
C HIS A 146 5.45 -7.86 -11.54
N TYR A 147 4.36 -8.41 -10.95
CA TYR A 147 3.91 -9.78 -11.23
C TYR A 147 3.49 -9.93 -12.68
N GLN A 148 2.72 -8.97 -13.18
CA GLN A 148 2.51 -8.76 -14.61
C GLN A 148 3.28 -7.52 -15.06
N LEU A 149 3.93 -7.63 -16.22
CA LEU A 149 4.69 -6.54 -16.80
C LEU A 149 3.75 -5.36 -17.10
N PRO A 150 4.15 -4.12 -16.84
CA PRO A 150 3.38 -2.95 -17.23
C PRO A 150 3.31 -2.85 -18.75
N LEU A 151 2.19 -2.34 -19.26
CA LEU A 151 1.96 -2.21 -20.70
C LEU A 151 2.62 -0.97 -21.30
N LYS A 152 2.96 0.02 -20.45
CA LYS A 152 3.51 1.32 -20.85
C LYS A 152 4.63 1.77 -19.90
N ALA A 153 5.55 2.59 -20.44
CA ALA A 153 6.65 3.16 -19.67
C ALA A 153 6.16 4.02 -18.48
N GLU A 154 5.07 4.78 -18.66
CA GLU A 154 4.49 5.61 -17.61
C GLU A 154 3.96 4.75 -16.44
N GLU A 155 3.38 3.57 -16.74
CA GLU A 155 2.93 2.65 -15.70
C GLU A 155 4.12 2.13 -14.90
N PHE A 156 5.21 1.77 -15.58
CA PHE A 156 6.45 1.32 -14.94
C PHE A 156 7.00 2.41 -14.00
N THR A 157 7.06 3.65 -14.48
CA THR A 157 7.50 4.81 -13.69
C THR A 157 6.59 5.06 -12.49
N HIS A 158 5.27 5.03 -12.67
CA HIS A 158 4.30 5.24 -11.60
C HIS A 158 4.31 4.14 -10.53
N ARG A 159 4.50 2.87 -10.93
CA ARG A 159 4.67 1.75 -9.99
C ARG A 159 5.95 1.94 -9.19
N ASN A 160 7.05 2.22 -9.88
CA ASN A 160 8.36 2.45 -9.25
C ASN A 160 8.34 3.64 -8.30
N GLY A 161 7.59 4.68 -8.59
CA GLY A 161 7.40 5.83 -7.71
C GLY A 161 6.66 5.54 -6.40
N ARG A 162 6.29 4.28 -6.11
CA ARG A 162 5.75 3.86 -4.80
C ARG A 162 6.83 3.44 -3.81
N THR A 163 8.05 3.25 -4.28
CA THR A 163 9.23 2.94 -3.45
C THR A 163 10.35 3.93 -3.76
N ALA A 164 11.43 3.89 -2.99
CA ALA A 164 12.61 4.74 -3.15
C ALA A 164 12.28 6.25 -3.19
N ARG A 165 11.32 6.70 -2.38
CA ARG A 165 10.96 8.11 -2.28
C ARG A 165 12.00 8.87 -1.45
N MET A 166 12.22 10.13 -1.81
CA MET A 166 13.20 11.02 -1.15
C MET A 166 14.61 10.40 -1.11
N ASN A 167 15.11 10.01 0.03
CA ASN A 167 16.46 9.45 0.21
C ASN A 167 16.45 7.96 0.58
N ALA A 168 15.32 7.30 0.56
CA ALA A 168 15.21 5.89 0.92
C ALA A 168 15.59 4.97 -0.25
N GLN A 169 16.16 3.83 0.09
CA GLN A 169 16.44 2.77 -0.87
C GLN A 169 15.20 1.93 -1.12
N GLY A 170 14.92 1.63 -2.38
CA GLY A 170 13.81 0.76 -2.76
C GLY A 170 14.21 -0.24 -3.83
N THR A 171 13.54 -1.37 -3.87
CA THR A 171 13.78 -2.40 -4.87
C THR A 171 12.52 -2.66 -5.68
N ALA A 172 12.64 -2.62 -7.00
CA ALA A 172 11.60 -3.05 -7.92
C ALA A 172 11.98 -4.41 -8.50
N TYR A 173 11.15 -5.42 -8.28
CA TYR A 173 11.33 -6.75 -8.85
C TYR A 173 10.42 -6.91 -10.07
N VAL A 174 11.01 -7.38 -11.16
CA VAL A 174 10.30 -7.70 -12.39
C VAL A 174 10.25 -9.22 -12.51
N LEU A 175 9.07 -9.83 -12.34
CA LEU A 175 8.88 -11.26 -12.56
C LEU A 175 8.70 -11.53 -14.04
N GLN A 176 9.70 -12.13 -14.63
CA GLN A 176 9.72 -12.50 -16.05
C GLN A 176 9.63 -14.01 -16.19
N TRP A 177 8.70 -14.51 -17.00
CA TRP A 177 8.79 -15.88 -17.46
C TRP A 177 9.98 -16.01 -18.41
N GLU A 178 10.70 -17.12 -18.40
CA GLU A 178 11.92 -17.32 -19.19
C GLU A 178 11.74 -17.08 -20.69
N ASN A 179 10.54 -17.38 -21.24
CA ASN A 179 10.19 -17.17 -22.65
C ASN A 179 9.38 -15.87 -22.91
N GLU A 180 9.34 -14.94 -21.94
CA GLU A 180 8.67 -13.64 -22.05
C GLU A 180 9.67 -12.55 -22.42
N TYR A 181 9.36 -11.75 -23.44
CA TYR A 181 10.18 -10.58 -23.79
C TYR A 181 9.88 -9.41 -22.86
N LEU A 182 10.93 -8.79 -22.34
CA LEU A 182 10.76 -7.55 -21.58
C LEU A 182 10.50 -6.38 -22.53
N PRO A 183 9.59 -5.47 -22.20
CA PRO A 183 9.46 -4.19 -22.89
C PRO A 183 10.78 -3.40 -22.87
N GLU A 184 11.09 -2.68 -23.95
CA GLU A 184 12.35 -1.92 -24.10
C GLU A 184 12.58 -0.89 -23.00
N PHE A 185 11.51 -0.34 -22.41
CA PHE A 185 11.61 0.62 -21.30
C PHE A 185 12.02 -0.02 -19.96
N ILE A 186 12.07 -1.35 -19.85
CA ILE A 186 12.58 -2.06 -18.67
C ILE A 186 14.07 -2.38 -18.93
N THR A 187 14.89 -1.37 -18.70
CA THR A 187 16.34 -1.48 -18.90
C THR A 187 17.08 -1.86 -17.61
N SER A 188 18.34 -2.28 -17.74
CA SER A 188 19.34 -2.50 -16.68
C SER A 188 18.84 -3.25 -15.43
N THR A 189 18.45 -4.47 -15.62
CA THR A 189 18.03 -5.30 -14.50
C THR A 189 19.15 -6.25 -14.07
N GLN A 190 19.46 -6.25 -12.78
CA GLN A 190 20.27 -7.30 -12.19
C GLN A 190 19.41 -8.56 -12.01
N ILE A 191 19.97 -9.72 -12.31
CA ILE A 191 19.25 -10.98 -12.07
C ILE A 191 19.33 -11.29 -10.58
N GLU A 192 18.18 -11.37 -9.93
CA GLU A 192 18.04 -11.86 -8.57
C GLU A 192 17.91 -13.38 -8.60
N LYS A 193 18.82 -14.08 -7.95
CA LYS A 193 18.74 -15.53 -7.79
C LYS A 193 17.96 -15.84 -6.52
N LEU A 194 16.87 -16.55 -6.67
CA LEU A 194 16.10 -17.08 -5.54
C LEU A 194 16.84 -18.31 -4.99
N GLY A 195 17.16 -18.29 -3.74
CA GLY A 195 17.87 -19.41 -3.09
C GLY A 195 18.60 -18.90 -1.86
N GLY A 196 18.29 -19.43 -0.69
CA GLY A 196 18.89 -18.99 0.56
C GLY A 196 17.92 -19.08 1.73
N LYS A 197 18.10 -18.18 2.73
CA LYS A 197 17.25 -18.14 3.91
C LYS A 197 15.82 -17.73 3.52
N THR A 198 14.87 -18.64 3.66
CA THR A 198 13.45 -18.34 3.56
C THR A 198 12.95 -17.79 4.88
N SER A 199 12.45 -16.57 4.86
CA SER A 199 11.82 -15.95 6.03
C SER A 199 10.31 -16.17 5.96
N LYS A 200 9.72 -16.70 7.03
CA LYS A 200 8.25 -16.77 7.10
C LYS A 200 7.68 -15.36 7.18
N ILE A 201 6.78 -15.04 6.26
CA ILE A 201 6.03 -13.78 6.31
C ILE A 201 4.93 -13.97 7.36
N LYS A 202 5.05 -13.22 8.45
CA LYS A 202 4.09 -13.29 9.56
C LYS A 202 3.58 -11.90 9.87
N SER A 203 2.30 -11.81 10.17
CA SER A 203 1.75 -10.62 10.79
C SER A 203 1.99 -10.69 12.30
N GLU A 204 2.74 -9.76 12.84
CA GLU A 204 2.94 -9.58 14.28
C GLU A 204 1.83 -8.72 14.90
N TRP A 205 1.13 -7.98 14.07
CA TRP A 205 0.08 -7.06 14.45
C TRP A 205 -1.29 -7.50 13.94
N SER A 206 -2.32 -7.27 14.74
CA SER A 206 -3.73 -7.35 14.32
C SER A 206 -4.38 -5.98 14.42
N THR A 207 -5.36 -5.72 13.57
CA THR A 207 -6.16 -4.49 13.59
C THR A 207 -7.47 -4.73 14.32
N LEU A 208 -7.71 -3.95 15.37
CA LEU A 208 -8.97 -3.89 16.09
C LEU A 208 -9.83 -2.73 15.61
N PHE A 209 -11.12 -2.98 15.46
CA PHE A 209 -12.15 -1.97 15.29
C PHE A 209 -12.71 -1.56 16.65
N ILE A 210 -13.02 -0.28 16.83
CA ILE A 210 -13.66 0.31 18.00
C ILE A 210 -14.87 1.09 17.54
N SER A 211 -16.06 0.79 18.07
CA SER A 211 -17.31 1.45 17.69
C SER A 211 -17.49 2.83 18.34
N GLY A 212 -16.44 3.66 18.36
CA GLY A 212 -16.44 5.00 18.92
C GLY A 212 -15.45 5.91 18.21
N GLY A 213 -15.86 7.14 17.93
CA GLY A 213 -15.09 8.07 17.14
C GLY A 213 -15.13 9.51 17.63
N ARG A 214 -14.70 10.45 16.78
CA ARG A 214 -14.65 11.88 17.10
C ARG A 214 -16.01 12.45 17.48
N LYS A 215 -17.11 12.02 16.83
CA LYS A 215 -18.48 12.44 17.17
C LYS A 215 -18.88 12.10 18.62
N ASP A 216 -18.26 11.06 19.18
CA ASP A 216 -18.47 10.66 20.57
C ASP A 216 -17.53 11.40 21.54
N LYS A 217 -16.80 12.42 21.05
CA LYS A 217 -15.76 13.19 21.77
C LYS A 217 -14.59 12.30 22.24
N ILE A 218 -14.35 11.19 21.56
CA ILE A 218 -13.23 10.29 21.81
C ILE A 218 -11.99 10.80 21.06
N SER A 219 -10.86 10.83 21.74
CA SER A 219 -9.55 11.18 21.21
C SER A 219 -8.64 9.95 21.09
N LYS A 220 -7.53 10.08 20.38
CA LYS A 220 -6.49 9.01 20.33
C LYS A 220 -5.95 8.71 21.73
N ALA A 221 -5.82 9.71 22.58
CA ALA A 221 -5.35 9.54 23.97
C ALA A 221 -6.34 8.72 24.82
N ASP A 222 -7.64 8.92 24.63
CA ASP A 222 -8.66 8.13 25.32
C ASP A 222 -8.59 6.66 24.91
N ILE A 223 -8.41 6.40 23.61
CA ILE A 223 -8.24 5.04 23.08
C ILE A 223 -6.97 4.41 23.66
N ALA A 224 -5.84 5.11 23.60
CA ALA A 224 -4.60 4.61 24.19
C ALA A 224 -4.76 4.30 25.68
N GLY A 225 -5.44 5.17 26.43
CA GLY A 225 -5.76 4.95 27.84
C GLY A 225 -6.59 3.69 28.10
N LEU A 226 -7.56 3.39 27.23
CA LEU A 226 -8.35 2.16 27.29
C LEU A 226 -7.45 0.92 27.16
N PHE A 227 -6.58 0.90 26.15
CA PHE A 227 -5.71 -0.26 25.90
C PHE A 227 -4.61 -0.42 26.93
N PHE A 228 -4.06 0.66 27.47
CA PHE A 228 -3.08 0.58 28.56
C PHE A 228 -3.71 0.13 29.88
N LYS A 229 -4.89 0.66 30.25
CA LYS A 229 -5.50 0.40 31.56
C LYS A 229 -6.27 -0.92 31.60
N GLN A 230 -7.09 -1.21 30.58
CA GLN A 230 -7.94 -2.40 30.53
C GLN A 230 -7.36 -3.47 29.63
N GLY A 231 -6.77 -3.10 28.50
CA GLY A 231 -6.07 -4.03 27.61
C GLY A 231 -4.73 -4.53 28.14
N ASN A 232 -4.21 -3.95 29.23
CA ASN A 232 -2.93 -4.27 29.84
C ASN A 232 -1.75 -4.26 28.86
N LEU A 233 -1.75 -3.29 27.93
CA LEU A 233 -0.68 -3.10 26.98
C LEU A 233 0.39 -2.16 27.53
N GLN A 234 1.64 -2.43 27.18
CA GLN A 234 2.75 -1.52 27.35
C GLN A 234 2.79 -0.49 26.21
N ARG A 235 3.55 0.60 26.39
CA ARG A 235 3.62 1.67 25.37
C ARG A 235 4.11 1.21 24.00
N ASN A 236 5.05 0.28 23.97
CA ASN A 236 5.62 -0.30 22.74
C ASN A 236 4.72 -1.39 22.11
N GLU A 237 3.63 -1.77 22.78
CA GLU A 237 2.66 -2.75 22.30
C GLU A 237 1.40 -2.12 21.71
N LEU A 238 1.28 -0.80 21.75
CA LEU A 238 0.21 -0.07 21.10
C LEU A 238 0.73 0.56 19.81
N GLY A 239 0.23 0.05 18.67
CA GLY A 239 0.63 0.54 17.37
C GLY A 239 -0.20 1.73 16.90
N VAL A 240 -0.40 1.85 15.59
CA VAL A 240 -1.09 2.97 14.97
C VAL A 240 -2.55 3.04 15.43
N ILE A 241 -3.01 4.25 15.77
CA ILE A 241 -4.42 4.55 16.05
C ILE A 241 -4.96 5.43 14.93
N GLU A 242 -5.87 4.89 14.13
CA GLU A 242 -6.63 5.65 13.13
C GLU A 242 -8.01 6.01 13.69
N LEU A 243 -8.22 7.28 14.02
CA LEU A 243 -9.48 7.79 14.56
C LEU A 243 -10.32 8.41 13.46
N LYS A 244 -11.53 7.88 13.27
CA LYS A 244 -12.54 8.36 12.31
C LYS A 244 -13.65 9.14 13.03
N GLN A 245 -14.68 9.55 12.30
CA GLN A 245 -15.81 10.30 12.87
C GLN A 245 -16.63 9.44 13.85
N ASP A 246 -16.90 8.20 13.52
CA ASP A 246 -17.80 7.30 14.21
C ASP A 246 -17.16 6.00 14.73
N CYS A 247 -15.92 5.75 14.37
CA CYS A 247 -15.17 4.58 14.79
C CYS A 247 -13.68 4.88 14.91
N ALA A 248 -12.92 3.88 15.37
CA ALA A 248 -11.46 3.91 15.32
C ALA A 248 -10.91 2.52 15.01
N PHE A 249 -9.65 2.51 14.55
CA PHE A 249 -8.89 1.29 14.32
C PHE A 249 -7.57 1.39 15.07
N VAL A 250 -7.13 0.27 15.63
CA VAL A 250 -5.93 0.22 16.46
C VAL A 250 -5.11 -1.03 16.13
N ALA A 251 -3.81 -0.86 15.98
CA ALA A 251 -2.89 -1.99 15.86
C ALA A 251 -2.50 -2.48 17.25
N VAL A 252 -2.60 -3.80 17.47
CA VAL A 252 -2.21 -4.49 18.70
C VAL A 252 -1.40 -5.74 18.37
N PRO A 253 -0.54 -6.25 19.30
CA PRO A 253 0.19 -7.48 19.07
C PRO A 253 -0.77 -8.66 18.90
N LYS A 254 -0.59 -9.41 17.81
CA LYS A 254 -1.44 -10.56 17.47
C LYS A 254 -1.51 -11.60 18.61
N VAL A 255 -0.39 -11.82 19.30
CA VAL A 255 -0.30 -12.78 20.40
C VAL A 255 -1.15 -12.42 21.62
N LYS A 256 -1.57 -11.16 21.76
CA LYS A 256 -2.41 -10.67 22.87
C LYS A 256 -3.86 -10.39 22.45
N LEU A 257 -4.21 -10.63 21.20
CA LEU A 257 -5.46 -10.21 20.58
C LEU A 257 -6.70 -10.60 21.37
N GLU A 258 -6.85 -11.89 21.67
CA GLU A 258 -8.02 -12.43 22.38
C GLU A 258 -8.17 -11.83 23.78
N THR A 259 -7.07 -11.74 24.52
CA THR A 259 -7.05 -11.15 25.87
C THR A 259 -7.44 -9.68 25.82
N ILE A 260 -6.93 -8.93 24.85
CA ILE A 260 -7.25 -7.51 24.67
C ILE A 260 -8.73 -7.34 24.36
N ILE A 261 -9.29 -8.12 23.43
CA ILE A 261 -10.70 -8.06 23.09
C ILE A 261 -11.55 -8.39 24.31
N ALA A 262 -11.25 -9.47 25.04
CA ALA A 262 -11.97 -9.86 26.24
C ALA A 262 -12.03 -8.73 27.29
N ASN A 263 -10.93 -8.02 27.48
CA ASN A 263 -10.82 -6.96 28.50
C ASN A 263 -11.39 -5.60 28.06
N THR A 264 -11.45 -5.33 26.74
CA THR A 264 -11.82 -4.00 26.23
C THR A 264 -13.19 -3.94 25.56
N ASN A 265 -13.69 -5.10 25.07
CA ASN A 265 -14.98 -5.15 24.41
C ASN A 265 -16.12 -4.88 25.41
N ASN A 266 -17.15 -4.18 24.97
CA ASN A 266 -18.31 -3.77 25.78
C ASN A 266 -17.97 -2.92 27.01
N THR A 267 -16.81 -2.31 27.06
CA THR A 267 -16.39 -1.40 28.13
C THR A 267 -16.82 0.05 27.82
N ARG A 268 -16.76 0.91 28.84
CA ARG A 268 -17.12 2.32 28.71
C ARG A 268 -15.89 3.17 28.39
N LEU A 269 -15.94 3.86 27.25
CA LEU A 269 -14.95 4.85 26.87
C LEU A 269 -15.60 6.22 26.87
N LYS A 270 -15.29 7.06 27.86
CA LYS A 270 -16.03 8.28 28.18
C LYS A 270 -17.52 7.98 28.43
N LYS A 271 -18.42 8.56 27.61
CA LYS A 271 -19.88 8.40 27.76
C LYS A 271 -20.45 7.25 26.93
N LYS A 272 -19.61 6.58 26.09
CA LYS A 272 -20.05 5.55 25.14
C LYS A 272 -19.58 4.17 25.57
N LYS A 273 -20.49 3.19 25.52
CA LYS A 273 -20.11 1.76 25.57
C LYS A 273 -19.61 1.38 24.19
N VAL A 274 -18.35 0.98 24.08
CA VAL A 274 -17.70 0.63 22.82
C VAL A 274 -17.64 -0.87 22.59
N ARG A 275 -17.85 -1.29 21.35
CA ARG A 275 -17.56 -2.65 20.90
C ARG A 275 -16.16 -2.67 20.33
N VAL A 276 -15.40 -3.71 20.66
CA VAL A 276 -14.05 -3.96 20.18
C VAL A 276 -13.97 -5.37 19.60
N HIS A 277 -13.56 -5.48 18.35
CA HIS A 277 -13.38 -6.77 17.66
C HIS A 277 -12.29 -6.67 16.61
N GLU A 278 -11.78 -7.81 16.18
CA GLU A 278 -10.82 -7.88 15.06
C GLU A 278 -11.51 -7.56 13.72
N VAL A 279 -10.78 -6.92 12.79
CA VAL A 279 -11.25 -6.52 11.45
C VAL A 279 -10.95 -7.59 10.41
#